data_16a54ccb10062d307b07efb4ade9e101
#
_entry.id   16a54ccb10062d307b07efb4ade9e101
#
_cell.length_a   1.000
_cell.length_b   1.000
_cell.length_c   1.000
_cell.angle_alpha   90.00
_cell.angle_beta   90.00
_cell.angle_gamma   90.00
#
_symmetry.space_group_name_H-M   'P 1'
#
loop_
_entity.id
_entity.type
_entity.pdbx_description
1 polymer ?
#
loop_
_entity_poly.entity_id
_entity_poly.type
_entity_poly.pdbx_seq_one_letter_code
_entity_poly.pdbx_strand_id
1 'polypeptide(L)'
;VIDYQKGSLRDDFNFGSLLLYRSSTLQNAIASMDTEYTFAGLYDLRLKVSQNAPLTHINEYLYTEVENDLRKSGEKMFDYVDPKNRFVQIEMEAACTDHLKMIGGYLPPHFKPVRFDEQTFQTEASVIIPVRNRVRTIEDAIRSVLRQEASFPFNLIIIDNHSTDGTSERIQAIAATDPRIIHIQPERDDLGIGGCWNIGIHHSACGKFAIQLDSDDVYSDEHTLRKIVEAFYEQRCAMVVGTYRMTDFDMRTIPPGI
;
A
#
# COMPACT_ATOMS: atom_id res chain seq x y z
N VAL A 1 19.34 -0.55 9.96
CA VAL A 1 18.99 -1.87 9.41
C VAL A 1 18.21 -2.63 10.47
N ILE A 2 17.12 -3.27 10.08
CA ILE A 2 16.33 -4.14 10.99
C ILE A 2 17.03 -5.49 11.07
N ASP A 3 17.11 -6.07 12.26
CA ASP A 3 17.65 -7.41 12.45
C ASP A 3 16.82 -8.44 11.67
N TYR A 4 17.54 -9.43 11.10
CA TYR A 4 16.89 -10.51 10.39
C TYR A 4 16.00 -11.34 11.31
N GLN A 5 14.75 -11.49 10.91
CA GLN A 5 13.78 -12.38 11.58
C GLN A 5 13.40 -13.51 10.63
N LYS A 6 13.53 -14.76 11.07
CA LYS A 6 13.18 -15.91 10.26
C LYS A 6 11.70 -15.85 9.83
N GLY A 7 11.46 -15.92 8.52
CA GLY A 7 10.12 -15.81 7.93
C GLY A 7 9.63 -14.39 7.67
N SER A 8 10.36 -13.36 8.10
CA SER A 8 10.08 -11.96 7.77
C SER A 8 10.80 -11.61 6.45
N LEU A 9 10.23 -12.05 5.34
CA LEU A 9 10.82 -11.85 4.02
C LEU A 9 10.09 -10.78 3.23
N ARG A 10 10.90 -10.00 2.53
CA ARG A 10 10.48 -9.09 1.47
C ARG A 10 11.29 -9.43 0.23
N ASP A 11 10.69 -9.30 -0.93
CA ASP A 11 11.32 -9.49 -2.23
C ASP A 11 12.47 -8.50 -2.49
N ASP A 12 12.48 -7.37 -1.79
CA ASP A 12 13.50 -6.32 -1.83
C ASP A 12 14.35 -6.23 -0.54
N PHE A 13 14.39 -7.28 0.30
CA PHE A 13 15.07 -7.20 1.59
C PHE A 13 16.56 -6.96 1.43
N ASN A 14 17.02 -5.80 1.88
CA ASN A 14 18.41 -5.39 1.81
C ASN A 14 19.15 -5.71 3.11
N PHE A 15 20.11 -6.63 3.03
CA PHE A 15 20.99 -6.98 4.15
C PHE A 15 22.19 -6.02 4.31
N GLY A 16 22.25 -4.95 3.52
CA GLY A 16 23.39 -4.01 3.47
C GLY A 16 24.42 -4.39 2.39
N SER A 17 25.37 -3.48 2.17
CA SER A 17 26.35 -3.59 1.09
C SER A 17 27.56 -4.46 1.47
N LEU A 18 27.79 -4.71 2.75
CA LEU A 18 28.89 -5.54 3.25
C LEU A 18 28.37 -6.84 3.86
N LEU A 19 28.63 -7.95 3.18
CA LEU A 19 28.22 -9.29 3.59
C LEU A 19 29.46 -10.17 3.78
N LEU A 20 29.57 -10.83 4.92
CA LEU A 20 30.64 -11.76 5.23
C LEU A 20 30.07 -13.16 5.39
N TYR A 21 30.62 -14.12 4.67
CA TYR A 21 30.21 -15.51 4.73
C TYR A 21 31.31 -16.43 5.22
N ARG A 22 30.95 -17.41 6.03
CA ARG A 22 31.83 -18.54 6.29
C ARG A 22 31.92 -19.39 5.00
N SER A 23 33.13 -19.70 4.53
CA SER A 23 33.35 -20.39 3.24
C SER A 23 32.56 -21.67 3.10
N SER A 24 32.53 -22.52 4.14
CA SER A 24 31.76 -23.76 4.10
C SER A 24 30.25 -23.56 3.99
N THR A 25 29.72 -22.56 4.67
CA THR A 25 28.27 -22.18 4.58
C THR A 25 27.95 -21.67 3.20
N LEU A 26 28.81 -20.83 2.63
CA LEU A 26 28.67 -20.29 1.28
C LEU A 26 28.67 -21.41 0.23
N GLN A 27 29.64 -22.33 0.29
CA GLN A 27 29.73 -23.49 -0.63
C GLN A 27 28.48 -24.36 -0.58
N ASN A 28 27.97 -24.66 0.62
CA ASN A 28 26.75 -25.44 0.79
C ASN A 28 25.51 -24.68 0.21
N ALA A 29 25.42 -23.39 0.42
CA ALA A 29 24.33 -22.58 -0.13
C ALA A 29 24.38 -22.55 -1.66
N ILE A 30 25.56 -22.33 -2.26
CA ILE A 30 25.76 -22.37 -3.72
C ILE A 30 25.37 -23.73 -4.29
N ALA A 31 25.76 -24.84 -3.63
CA ALA A 31 25.40 -26.17 -4.08
C ALA A 31 23.89 -26.47 -4.04
N SER A 32 23.12 -25.69 -3.32
CA SER A 32 21.64 -25.80 -3.24
C SER A 32 20.89 -24.82 -4.14
N MET A 33 21.60 -24.02 -4.95
CA MET A 33 21.00 -23.10 -5.92
C MET A 33 20.73 -23.85 -7.23
N ASP A 34 19.48 -24.25 -7.44
CA ASP A 34 19.07 -25.05 -8.60
C ASP A 34 18.66 -24.19 -9.80
N THR A 35 18.49 -22.87 -9.61
CA THR A 35 18.03 -21.94 -10.63
C THR A 35 19.09 -20.88 -10.90
N GLU A 36 19.44 -20.68 -12.15
CA GLU A 36 20.23 -19.54 -12.59
C GLU A 36 19.32 -18.30 -12.74
N TYR A 37 19.59 -17.28 -11.93
CA TYR A 37 18.95 -15.98 -12.02
C TYR A 37 19.90 -14.94 -12.62
N THR A 38 19.38 -14.09 -13.47
CA THR A 38 20.16 -12.96 -14.02
C THR A 38 20.28 -11.84 -12.97
N PHE A 39 19.23 -11.61 -12.19
CA PHE A 39 19.12 -10.50 -11.23
C PHE A 39 19.00 -10.97 -9.78
N ALA A 40 18.24 -12.03 -9.52
CA ALA A 40 17.93 -12.48 -8.17
C ALA A 40 18.99 -13.40 -7.55
N GLY A 41 20.11 -13.70 -8.23
CA GLY A 41 21.11 -14.67 -7.77
C GLY A 41 21.69 -14.36 -6.38
N LEU A 42 22.03 -13.10 -6.10
CA LEU A 42 22.53 -12.72 -4.78
C LEU A 42 21.42 -12.77 -3.70
N TYR A 43 20.19 -12.47 -4.08
CA TYR A 43 19.04 -12.59 -3.18
C TYR A 43 18.77 -14.06 -2.84
N ASP A 44 18.71 -14.94 -3.83
CA ASP A 44 18.55 -16.39 -3.62
C ASP A 44 19.66 -16.97 -2.74
N LEU A 45 20.92 -16.58 -2.98
CA LEU A 45 22.05 -17.00 -2.14
C LEU A 45 21.85 -16.62 -0.67
N ARG A 46 21.40 -15.39 -0.38
CA ARG A 46 21.11 -14.95 0.99
C ARG A 46 20.02 -15.79 1.62
N LEU A 47 18.97 -16.08 0.87
CA LEU A 47 17.87 -16.93 1.33
C LEU A 47 18.34 -18.35 1.63
N LYS A 48 19.15 -18.96 0.76
CA LYS A 48 19.73 -20.30 0.97
C LYS A 48 20.64 -20.35 2.22
N VAL A 49 21.47 -19.33 2.43
CA VAL A 49 22.28 -19.22 3.64
C VAL A 49 21.40 -19.17 4.89
N SER A 50 20.33 -18.38 4.87
CA SER A 50 19.42 -18.20 6.01
C SER A 50 18.64 -19.45 6.42
N GLN A 51 18.52 -20.43 5.54
CA GLN A 51 17.87 -21.71 5.84
C GLN A 51 18.69 -22.59 6.79
N ASN A 52 20.02 -22.48 6.71
CA ASN A 52 20.94 -23.41 7.36
C ASN A 52 21.77 -22.77 8.47
N ALA A 53 21.83 -21.44 8.55
CA ALA A 53 22.63 -20.72 9.51
C ALA A 53 21.95 -19.42 9.97
N PRO A 54 22.17 -19.01 11.22
CA PRO A 54 21.70 -17.71 11.68
C PRO A 54 22.45 -16.58 10.95
N LEU A 55 21.75 -15.49 10.67
CA LEU A 55 22.33 -14.25 10.18
C LEU A 55 22.53 -13.33 11.38
N THR A 56 23.72 -12.75 11.50
CA THR A 56 24.05 -11.84 12.59
C THR A 56 24.27 -10.43 12.02
N HIS A 57 23.54 -9.49 12.51
CA HIS A 57 23.76 -8.06 12.23
C HIS A 57 24.70 -7.48 13.29
N ILE A 58 25.76 -6.80 12.85
CA ILE A 58 26.63 -6.04 13.74
C ILE A 58 26.15 -4.60 13.71
N ASN A 59 25.51 -4.15 14.78
CA ASN A 59 24.91 -2.82 14.89
C ASN A 59 25.96 -1.74 15.19
N GLU A 60 26.96 -1.63 14.30
CA GLU A 60 28.04 -0.66 14.37
C GLU A 60 28.29 -0.04 12.98
N TYR A 61 28.81 1.19 12.95
CA TYR A 61 29.20 1.86 11.71
C TYR A 61 30.57 1.37 11.21
N LEU A 62 30.59 0.22 10.54
CA LEU A 62 31.83 -0.45 10.11
C LEU A 62 32.27 -0.10 8.70
N TYR A 63 31.41 0.55 7.89
CA TYR A 63 31.75 0.98 6.53
C TYR A 63 30.94 2.23 6.15
N THR A 64 31.37 2.89 5.09
CA THR A 64 30.65 4.03 4.51
C THR A 64 30.27 3.68 3.09
N GLU A 65 28.99 3.80 2.78
CA GLU A 65 28.47 3.71 1.41
C GLU A 65 28.36 5.11 0.83
N VAL A 66 28.95 5.29 -0.36
CA VAL A 66 28.87 6.54 -1.12
C VAL A 66 27.88 6.35 -2.24
N GLU A 67 26.76 7.02 -2.17
CA GLU A 67 25.72 6.96 -3.21
C GLU A 67 26.12 7.80 -4.41
N ASN A 68 26.23 7.14 -5.58
CA ASN A 68 26.56 7.79 -6.85
C ASN A 68 25.36 7.98 -7.78
N ASP A 69 24.16 7.64 -7.32
CA ASP A 69 22.95 7.78 -8.13
C ASP A 69 22.49 9.24 -8.14
N LEU A 70 22.63 9.90 -9.29
CA LEU A 70 22.28 11.30 -9.50
C LEU A 70 20.84 11.52 -9.96
N ARG A 71 20.03 10.45 -10.09
CA ARG A 71 18.60 10.56 -10.42
C ARG A 71 17.85 11.29 -9.32
N LYS A 72 16.74 11.93 -9.67
CA LYS A 72 15.86 12.57 -8.70
C LYS A 72 15.33 11.56 -7.68
N SER A 73 15.12 12.00 -6.45
CA SER A 73 14.65 11.14 -5.35
C SER A 73 13.41 10.32 -5.69
N GLY A 74 12.43 10.91 -6.40
CA GLY A 74 11.23 10.18 -6.81
C GLY A 74 11.48 9.06 -7.83
N GLU A 75 12.44 9.24 -8.73
CA GLU A 75 12.79 8.21 -9.72
C GLU A 75 13.40 6.97 -9.07
N LYS A 76 14.21 7.16 -8.00
CA LYS A 76 14.81 6.06 -7.24
C LYS A 76 13.77 5.30 -6.41
N MET A 77 12.90 6.05 -5.75
CA MET A 77 11.93 5.50 -4.80
C MET A 77 10.97 4.51 -5.45
N PHE A 78 10.65 4.71 -6.72
CA PHE A 78 9.65 3.93 -7.46
C PHE A 78 10.24 3.06 -8.57
N ASP A 79 11.55 2.88 -8.61
CA ASP A 79 12.21 2.02 -9.62
C ASP A 79 11.64 0.60 -9.66
N TYR A 80 11.18 0.09 -8.52
CA TYR A 80 10.60 -1.25 -8.41
C TYR A 80 9.24 -1.40 -9.11
N VAL A 81 8.51 -0.31 -9.37
CA VAL A 81 7.25 -0.33 -10.12
C VAL A 81 7.41 0.06 -11.59
N ASP A 82 8.62 0.45 -12.03
CA ASP A 82 8.89 0.77 -13.42
C ASP A 82 8.73 -0.49 -14.29
N PRO A 83 7.86 -0.48 -15.31
CA PRO A 83 7.63 -1.65 -16.17
C PRO A 83 8.89 -2.23 -16.80
N LYS A 84 9.93 -1.41 -17.04
CA LYS A 84 11.23 -1.88 -17.55
C LYS A 84 11.94 -2.83 -16.58
N ASN A 85 11.63 -2.79 -15.29
CA ASN A 85 12.22 -3.62 -14.24
C ASN A 85 11.36 -4.84 -13.87
N ARG A 86 10.25 -5.08 -14.58
CA ARG A 86 9.31 -6.16 -14.27
C ARG A 86 9.96 -7.53 -14.21
N PHE A 87 10.94 -7.82 -15.08
CA PHE A 87 11.65 -9.10 -15.09
C PHE A 87 12.53 -9.29 -13.86
N VAL A 88 13.08 -8.21 -13.28
CA VAL A 88 13.82 -8.28 -11.99
C VAL A 88 12.88 -8.76 -10.90
N GLN A 89 11.68 -8.17 -10.80
CA GLN A 89 10.68 -8.59 -9.81
C GLN A 89 10.23 -10.03 -9.98
N ILE A 90 10.02 -10.49 -11.22
CA ILE A 90 9.64 -11.89 -11.48
C ILE A 90 10.68 -12.86 -10.91
N GLU A 91 11.97 -12.59 -11.11
CA GLU A 91 13.02 -13.42 -10.53
C GLU A 91 13.06 -13.37 -9.00
N MET A 92 12.91 -12.16 -8.41
CA MET A 92 12.88 -11.98 -6.96
C MET A 92 11.69 -12.71 -6.33
N GLU A 93 10.50 -12.62 -6.93
CA GLU A 93 9.29 -13.34 -6.52
C GLU A 93 9.50 -14.87 -6.60
N ALA A 94 10.15 -15.37 -7.66
CA ALA A 94 10.44 -16.79 -7.83
C ALA A 94 11.39 -17.29 -6.73
N ALA A 95 12.50 -16.60 -6.49
CA ALA A 95 13.47 -16.96 -5.45
C ALA A 95 12.82 -16.94 -4.05
N CYS A 96 12.01 -15.92 -3.75
CA CYS A 96 11.27 -15.82 -2.49
C CYS A 96 10.26 -16.96 -2.34
N THR A 97 9.52 -17.29 -3.40
CA THR A 97 8.52 -18.36 -3.40
C THR A 97 9.17 -19.72 -3.15
N ASP A 98 10.30 -20.01 -3.78
CA ASP A 98 11.03 -21.25 -3.57
C ASP A 98 11.56 -21.35 -2.14
N HIS A 99 12.10 -20.25 -1.62
CA HIS A 99 12.51 -20.20 -0.22
C HIS A 99 11.34 -20.49 0.74
N LEU A 100 10.19 -19.86 0.53
CA LEU A 100 8.99 -20.10 1.35
C LEU A 100 8.53 -21.57 1.30
N LYS A 101 8.60 -22.23 0.13
CA LYS A 101 8.30 -23.66 0.01
C LYS A 101 9.28 -24.49 0.83
N MET A 102 10.57 -24.16 0.77
CA MET A 102 11.62 -24.91 1.49
C MET A 102 11.51 -24.80 3.00
N ILE A 103 11.16 -23.62 3.53
CA ILE A 103 10.99 -23.40 4.98
C ILE A 103 9.61 -23.79 5.51
N GLY A 104 8.70 -24.27 4.64
CA GLY A 104 7.31 -24.62 5.01
C GLY A 104 6.41 -23.40 5.27
N GLY A 105 6.81 -22.23 4.79
CA GLY A 105 6.06 -20.97 4.93
C GLY A 105 5.20 -20.61 3.72
N TYR A 106 5.25 -21.42 2.64
CA TYR A 106 4.46 -21.14 1.45
C TYR A 106 2.97 -21.43 1.67
N LEU A 107 2.16 -20.40 1.50
CA LEU A 107 0.71 -20.51 1.52
C LEU A 107 0.18 -20.42 0.08
N PRO A 108 -0.28 -21.53 -0.53
CA PRO A 108 -0.82 -21.48 -1.89
C PRO A 108 -2.11 -20.62 -1.93
N PRO A 109 -2.35 -19.89 -3.04
CA PRO A 109 -3.50 -19.02 -3.15
C PRO A 109 -4.79 -19.82 -3.36
N HIS A 110 -5.48 -20.17 -2.28
CA HIS A 110 -6.80 -20.76 -2.30
C HIS A 110 -7.84 -19.75 -1.84
N PHE A 111 -8.58 -19.18 -2.77
CA PHE A 111 -9.57 -18.15 -2.50
C PHE A 111 -10.99 -18.72 -2.53
N LYS A 112 -11.80 -18.37 -1.55
CA LYS A 112 -13.26 -18.56 -1.60
C LYS A 112 -13.87 -17.32 -2.24
N PRO A 113 -14.74 -17.45 -3.25
CA PRO A 113 -15.48 -16.31 -3.78
C PRO A 113 -16.27 -15.60 -2.69
N VAL A 114 -16.21 -14.29 -2.66
CA VAL A 114 -16.97 -13.49 -1.71
C VAL A 114 -18.45 -13.49 -2.10
N ARG A 115 -19.34 -13.61 -1.12
CA ARG A 115 -20.79 -13.46 -1.27
C ARG A 115 -21.19 -12.08 -0.81
N PHE A 116 -21.99 -11.39 -1.64
CA PHE A 116 -22.43 -10.01 -1.36
C PHE A 116 -23.92 -9.91 -1.01
N ASP A 117 -24.62 -11.04 -0.93
CA ASP A 117 -26.07 -11.17 -0.77
C ASP A 117 -26.51 -11.41 0.68
N GLU A 118 -25.58 -11.54 1.64
CA GLU A 118 -25.88 -11.93 3.01
C GLU A 118 -26.32 -10.75 3.91
N GLN A 119 -26.12 -9.50 3.48
CA GLN A 119 -26.45 -8.30 4.27
C GLN A 119 -27.08 -7.21 3.41
N THR A 120 -28.06 -6.50 3.98
CA THR A 120 -28.67 -5.32 3.36
C THR A 120 -28.00 -4.04 3.88
N PHE A 121 -27.52 -3.22 2.96
CA PHE A 121 -26.93 -1.91 3.24
C PHE A 121 -27.82 -0.81 2.63
N GLN A 122 -27.97 0.30 3.33
CA GLN A 122 -28.68 1.47 2.78
C GLN A 122 -27.86 2.18 1.68
N THR A 123 -26.54 2.07 1.76
CA THR A 123 -25.58 2.67 0.86
C THR A 123 -24.73 1.57 0.24
N GLU A 124 -24.50 1.63 -1.05
CA GLU A 124 -23.67 0.62 -1.74
C GLU A 124 -22.18 0.84 -1.45
N ALA A 125 -21.72 2.09 -1.50
CA ALA A 125 -20.32 2.43 -1.31
C ALA A 125 -20.17 3.62 -0.35
N SER A 126 -19.20 3.54 0.55
CA SER A 126 -18.75 4.65 1.36
C SER A 126 -17.30 4.95 1.05
N VAL A 127 -17.02 6.19 0.63
CA VAL A 127 -15.65 6.70 0.59
C VAL A 127 -15.30 7.20 1.98
N ILE A 128 -14.17 6.78 2.53
CA ILE A 128 -13.73 7.15 3.87
C ILE A 128 -12.44 7.94 3.76
N ILE A 129 -12.43 9.15 4.33
CA ILE A 129 -11.27 10.05 4.35
C ILE A 129 -10.88 10.32 5.80
N PRO A 130 -9.81 9.72 6.31
CA PRO A 130 -9.16 10.18 7.52
C PRO A 130 -8.41 11.48 7.24
N VAL A 131 -8.56 12.48 8.10
CA VAL A 131 -7.90 13.76 7.90
C VAL A 131 -7.39 14.36 9.21
N ARG A 132 -6.22 15.01 9.14
CA ARG A 132 -5.70 15.90 10.17
C ARG A 132 -4.82 16.96 9.54
N ASN A 133 -5.21 18.23 9.70
CA ASN A 133 -4.45 19.39 9.22
C ASN A 133 -4.13 19.33 7.72
N ARG A 134 -5.16 19.35 6.90
CA ARG A 134 -5.09 19.29 5.43
C ARG A 134 -5.93 20.38 4.74
N VAL A 135 -5.97 21.59 5.30
CA VAL A 135 -6.81 22.70 4.77
C VAL A 135 -6.55 23.01 3.30
N ARG A 136 -5.35 22.72 2.79
CA ARG A 136 -4.96 22.98 1.40
C ARG A 136 -5.48 21.96 0.40
N THR A 137 -5.74 20.72 0.81
CA THR A 137 -6.04 19.60 -0.10
C THR A 137 -7.41 19.00 0.12
N ILE A 138 -7.95 19.09 1.34
CA ILE A 138 -9.18 18.40 1.71
C ILE A 138 -10.39 18.79 0.82
N GLU A 139 -10.49 20.01 0.36
CA GLU A 139 -11.57 20.44 -0.52
C GLU A 139 -11.51 19.73 -1.87
N ASP A 140 -10.32 19.58 -2.45
CA ASP A 140 -10.13 18.90 -3.73
C ASP A 140 -10.45 17.40 -3.60
N ALA A 141 -10.02 16.76 -2.51
CA ALA A 141 -10.36 15.37 -2.19
C ALA A 141 -11.89 15.20 -2.10
N ILE A 142 -12.58 16.00 -1.29
CA ILE A 142 -14.05 15.96 -1.15
C ILE A 142 -14.73 16.16 -2.49
N ARG A 143 -14.37 17.18 -3.26
CA ARG A 143 -14.98 17.50 -4.56
C ARG A 143 -14.75 16.36 -5.56
N SER A 144 -13.61 15.68 -5.52
CA SER A 144 -13.32 14.53 -6.39
C SER A 144 -14.27 13.36 -6.12
N VAL A 145 -14.71 13.18 -4.86
CA VAL A 145 -15.71 12.19 -4.50
C VAL A 145 -17.12 12.62 -4.88
N LEU A 146 -17.49 13.87 -4.57
CA LEU A 146 -18.86 14.34 -4.81
C LEU A 146 -19.25 14.39 -6.30
N ARG A 147 -18.28 14.57 -7.20
CA ARG A 147 -18.50 14.55 -8.66
C ARG A 147 -18.56 13.15 -9.26
N GLN A 148 -18.42 12.09 -8.45
CA GLN A 148 -18.51 10.73 -8.98
C GLN A 148 -19.90 10.41 -9.52
N GLU A 149 -19.94 9.86 -10.72
CA GLU A 149 -21.15 9.38 -11.40
C GLU A 149 -21.31 7.88 -11.14
N ALA A 150 -22.28 7.53 -10.30
CA ALA A 150 -22.60 6.16 -9.95
C ALA A 150 -24.11 5.92 -10.06
N SER A 151 -24.51 4.72 -10.53
CA SER A 151 -25.90 4.29 -10.59
C SER A 151 -26.44 3.74 -9.25
N PHE A 152 -25.64 3.79 -8.21
CA PHE A 152 -25.92 3.30 -6.87
C PHE A 152 -25.74 4.41 -5.82
N PRO A 153 -26.39 4.31 -4.65
CA PRO A 153 -26.21 5.27 -3.59
C PRO A 153 -24.82 5.15 -2.97
N PHE A 154 -24.15 6.29 -2.79
CA PHE A 154 -22.88 6.36 -2.08
C PHE A 154 -22.85 7.57 -1.12
N ASN A 155 -21.97 7.51 -0.14
CA ASN A 155 -21.70 8.59 0.79
C ASN A 155 -20.20 8.80 1.00
N LEU A 156 -19.87 9.91 1.67
CA LEU A 156 -18.51 10.28 2.04
C LEU A 156 -18.45 10.44 3.57
N ILE A 157 -17.65 9.60 4.21
CA ILE A 157 -17.44 9.63 5.67
C ILE A 157 -16.06 10.24 5.93
N ILE A 158 -16.02 11.42 6.55
CA ILE A 158 -14.78 12.13 6.84
C ILE A 158 -14.52 12.04 8.34
N ILE A 159 -13.36 11.47 8.71
CA ILE A 159 -12.93 11.37 10.11
C ILE A 159 -11.87 12.43 10.37
N ASP A 160 -12.30 13.55 10.93
CA ASP A 160 -11.42 14.67 11.26
C ASP A 160 -10.78 14.45 12.64
N ASN A 161 -9.54 14.03 12.63
CA ASN A 161 -8.78 13.74 13.84
C ASN A 161 -8.23 15.02 14.49
N HIS A 162 -9.13 15.92 14.95
CA HIS A 162 -8.83 17.16 15.67
C HIS A 162 -7.91 18.11 14.89
N SER A 163 -8.33 18.49 13.68
CA SER A 163 -7.62 19.50 12.89
C SER A 163 -7.66 20.86 13.55
N THR A 164 -6.58 21.65 13.38
CA THR A 164 -6.40 22.97 14.01
C THR A 164 -6.02 24.08 13.02
N ASP A 165 -5.97 23.75 11.71
CA ASP A 165 -5.47 24.63 10.65
C ASP A 165 -6.58 25.23 9.77
N GLY A 166 -7.87 25.05 10.13
CA GLY A 166 -9.02 25.45 9.34
C GLY A 166 -9.63 24.33 8.49
N THR A 167 -9.09 23.10 8.58
CA THR A 167 -9.62 21.92 7.87
C THR A 167 -11.05 21.62 8.29
N SER A 168 -11.35 21.61 9.61
CA SER A 168 -12.68 21.31 10.15
C SER A 168 -13.74 22.27 9.63
N GLU A 169 -13.47 23.56 9.63
CA GLU A 169 -14.36 24.60 9.12
C GLU A 169 -14.63 24.45 7.62
N ARG A 170 -13.60 24.09 6.85
CA ARG A 170 -13.72 23.81 5.42
C ARG A 170 -14.64 22.63 5.16
N ILE A 171 -14.46 21.53 5.90
CA ILE A 171 -15.31 20.33 5.78
C ILE A 171 -16.76 20.67 6.14
N GLN A 172 -16.99 21.38 7.26
CA GLN A 172 -18.33 21.76 7.71
C GLN A 172 -19.06 22.63 6.67
N ALA A 173 -18.36 23.58 6.05
CA ALA A 173 -18.93 24.44 5.03
C ALA A 173 -19.40 23.65 3.80
N ILE A 174 -18.66 22.63 3.36
CA ILE A 174 -19.05 21.78 2.23
C ILE A 174 -20.15 20.81 2.64
N ALA A 175 -20.06 20.19 3.83
CA ALA A 175 -21.07 19.27 4.35
C ALA A 175 -22.46 19.91 4.51
N ALA A 176 -22.50 21.20 4.78
CA ALA A 176 -23.78 21.95 4.82
C ALA A 176 -24.50 22.03 3.46
N THR A 177 -23.79 21.77 2.36
CA THR A 177 -24.34 21.87 1.00
C THR A 177 -24.61 20.51 0.34
N ASP A 178 -24.08 19.41 0.88
CA ASP A 178 -24.25 18.07 0.31
C ASP A 178 -24.53 17.02 1.41
N PRO A 179 -25.74 16.45 1.44
CA PRO A 179 -26.15 15.50 2.48
C PRO A 179 -25.44 14.13 2.42
N ARG A 180 -24.66 13.88 1.37
CA ARG A 180 -23.84 12.67 1.28
C ARG A 180 -22.64 12.70 2.23
N ILE A 181 -22.26 13.88 2.74
CA ILE A 181 -21.10 14.02 3.62
C ILE A 181 -21.50 13.77 5.06
N ILE A 182 -20.76 12.88 5.70
CA ILE A 182 -20.84 12.60 7.13
C ILE A 182 -19.50 13.03 7.74
N HIS A 183 -19.50 14.15 8.46
CA HIS A 183 -18.31 14.66 9.14
C HIS A 183 -18.30 14.19 10.59
N ILE A 184 -17.27 13.48 11.00
CA ILE A 184 -17.11 12.92 12.33
C ILE A 184 -15.81 13.46 12.93
N GLN A 185 -15.92 14.06 14.11
CA GLN A 185 -14.81 14.36 14.97
C GLN A 185 -14.81 13.36 16.12
N PRO A 186 -13.80 12.47 16.24
CA PRO A 186 -13.74 11.46 17.29
C PRO A 186 -13.68 12.07 18.68
N GLU A 187 -14.18 11.38 19.70
CA GLU A 187 -14.03 11.81 21.09
C GLU A 187 -12.55 11.75 21.56
N ARG A 188 -11.81 10.79 21.02
CA ARG A 188 -10.38 10.59 21.33
C ARG A 188 -9.50 11.37 20.33
N ASP A 189 -8.45 11.99 20.85
CA ASP A 189 -7.46 12.77 20.08
C ASP A 189 -6.15 12.02 19.78
N ASP A 190 -5.99 10.83 20.37
CA ASP A 190 -4.83 9.96 20.24
C ASP A 190 -4.95 8.91 19.11
N LEU A 191 -5.95 9.04 18.25
CA LEU A 191 -6.16 8.12 17.13
C LEU A 191 -5.09 8.33 16.05
N GLY A 192 -4.44 7.25 15.64
CA GLY A 192 -3.70 7.22 14.38
C GLY A 192 -4.65 7.02 13.20
N ILE A 193 -4.08 7.01 11.98
CA ILE A 193 -4.84 6.80 10.76
C ILE A 193 -5.70 5.52 10.80
N GLY A 194 -5.16 4.42 11.34
CA GLY A 194 -5.88 3.15 11.50
C GLY A 194 -7.09 3.26 12.44
N GLY A 195 -7.00 4.05 13.51
CA GLY A 195 -8.13 4.31 14.41
C GLY A 195 -9.24 5.10 13.72
N CYS A 196 -8.89 6.10 12.91
CA CYS A 196 -9.85 6.85 12.09
C CYS A 196 -10.53 5.94 11.05
N TRP A 197 -9.78 5.06 10.40
CA TRP A 197 -10.31 4.03 9.51
C TRP A 197 -11.35 3.17 10.21
N ASN A 198 -11.04 2.63 11.40
CA ASN A 198 -11.97 1.81 12.17
C ASN A 198 -13.27 2.55 12.48
N ILE A 199 -13.22 3.83 12.84
CA ILE A 199 -14.43 4.63 13.07
C ILE A 199 -15.28 4.71 11.80
N GLY A 200 -14.66 5.01 10.66
CA GLY A 200 -15.36 5.11 9.39
C GLY A 200 -16.01 3.80 8.95
N ILE A 201 -15.27 2.71 8.99
CA ILE A 201 -15.75 1.38 8.56
C ILE A 201 -16.87 0.86 9.45
N HIS A 202 -16.81 1.12 10.76
CA HIS A 202 -17.82 0.67 11.72
C HIS A 202 -18.97 1.67 11.94
N HIS A 203 -18.96 2.79 11.22
CA HIS A 203 -20.06 3.75 11.29
C HIS A 203 -21.35 3.14 10.72
N SER A 204 -22.49 3.40 11.35
CA SER A 204 -23.81 2.82 10.96
C SER A 204 -24.23 3.17 9.53
N ALA A 205 -23.74 4.27 8.97
CA ALA A 205 -23.97 4.68 7.59
C ALA A 205 -22.92 4.17 6.60
N CYS A 206 -21.95 3.37 7.05
CA CYS A 206 -20.98 2.78 6.13
C CYS A 206 -21.67 1.79 5.21
N GLY A 207 -21.39 1.91 3.91
CA GLY A 207 -21.98 1.07 2.87
C GLY A 207 -21.37 -0.34 2.81
N LYS A 208 -21.88 -1.12 1.85
CA LYS A 208 -21.41 -2.46 1.59
C LYS A 208 -19.91 -2.50 1.24
N PHE A 209 -19.44 -1.51 0.48
CA PHE A 209 -18.04 -1.35 0.12
C PHE A 209 -17.47 -0.11 0.79
N ALA A 210 -16.42 -0.30 1.61
CA ALA A 210 -15.66 0.77 2.22
C ALA A 210 -14.42 1.06 1.34
N ILE A 211 -14.29 2.29 0.87
CA ILE A 211 -13.28 2.69 -0.10
C ILE A 211 -12.39 3.76 0.52
N GLN A 212 -11.10 3.50 0.53
CA GLN A 212 -10.10 4.43 1.04
C GLN A 212 -9.83 5.55 0.04
N LEU A 213 -9.75 6.78 0.56
CA LEU A 213 -9.15 7.91 -0.12
C LEU A 213 -8.37 8.73 0.91
N ASP A 214 -7.12 9.06 0.61
CA ASP A 214 -6.34 9.94 1.47
C ASP A 214 -6.76 11.41 1.27
N SER A 215 -6.57 12.23 2.29
CA SER A 215 -7.06 13.62 2.32
C SER A 215 -6.29 14.58 1.40
N ASP A 216 -5.27 14.09 0.74
CA ASP A 216 -4.43 14.77 -0.25
C ASP A 216 -4.41 14.07 -1.61
N ASP A 217 -5.27 13.05 -1.79
CA ASP A 217 -5.49 12.37 -3.05
C ASP A 217 -6.82 12.75 -3.70
N VAL A 218 -6.91 12.58 -5.01
CA VAL A 218 -8.12 12.83 -5.79
C VAL A 218 -8.40 11.69 -6.76
N TYR A 219 -9.66 11.36 -6.99
CA TYR A 219 -10.04 10.43 -8.05
C TYR A 219 -9.69 10.98 -9.43
N SER A 220 -9.19 10.13 -10.32
CA SER A 220 -8.71 10.51 -11.65
C SER A 220 -9.82 11.01 -12.57
N ASP A 221 -11.02 10.44 -12.44
CA ASP A 221 -12.19 10.80 -13.24
C ASP A 221 -13.50 10.58 -12.46
N GLU A 222 -14.62 10.98 -13.05
CA GLU A 222 -15.97 10.85 -12.48
C GLU A 222 -16.51 9.42 -12.44
N HIS A 223 -15.81 8.46 -13.02
CA HIS A 223 -16.23 7.05 -13.10
C HIS A 223 -15.41 6.12 -12.21
N THR A 224 -14.43 6.64 -11.47
CA THR A 224 -13.51 5.84 -10.65
C THR A 224 -14.26 5.00 -9.61
N LEU A 225 -15.21 5.59 -8.87
CA LEU A 225 -16.01 4.90 -7.87
C LEU A 225 -16.82 3.75 -8.47
N ARG A 226 -17.44 4.00 -9.62
CA ARG A 226 -18.20 2.97 -10.35
C ARG A 226 -17.29 1.82 -10.74
N LYS A 227 -16.13 2.08 -11.34
CA LYS A 227 -15.15 1.05 -11.73
C LYS A 227 -14.71 0.17 -10.56
N ILE A 228 -14.51 0.78 -9.38
CA ILE A 228 -14.14 0.04 -8.15
C ILE A 228 -15.25 -0.92 -7.74
N VAL A 229 -16.50 -0.46 -7.70
CA VAL A 229 -17.65 -1.29 -7.29
C VAL A 229 -17.94 -2.38 -8.33
N GLU A 230 -17.86 -2.07 -9.62
CA GLU A 230 -17.98 -3.07 -10.69
C GLU A 230 -16.92 -4.17 -10.55
N ALA A 231 -15.67 -3.81 -10.28
CA ALA A 231 -14.59 -4.78 -10.06
C ALA A 231 -14.86 -5.73 -8.88
N PHE A 232 -15.43 -5.24 -7.77
CA PHE A 232 -15.84 -6.10 -6.66
C PHE A 232 -16.85 -7.16 -7.11
N TYR A 233 -17.86 -6.76 -7.85
CA TYR A 233 -18.92 -7.68 -8.32
C TYR A 233 -18.42 -8.65 -9.38
N GLU A 234 -17.66 -8.17 -10.35
CA GLU A 234 -17.15 -8.99 -11.46
C GLU A 234 -16.14 -10.03 -10.97
N GLN A 235 -15.20 -9.61 -10.12
CA GLN A 235 -14.13 -10.47 -9.64
C GLN A 235 -14.50 -11.27 -8.38
N ARG A 236 -15.61 -10.94 -7.73
CA ARG A 236 -16.03 -11.53 -6.44
C ARG A 236 -14.88 -11.56 -5.42
N CYS A 237 -14.13 -10.48 -5.35
CA CYS A 237 -12.95 -10.33 -4.51
C CYS A 237 -13.28 -9.62 -3.18
N ALA A 238 -12.42 -9.81 -2.20
CA ALA A 238 -12.54 -9.15 -0.90
C ALA A 238 -11.87 -7.76 -0.87
N MET A 239 -10.98 -7.47 -1.83
CA MET A 239 -10.25 -6.22 -1.92
C MET A 239 -9.97 -5.89 -3.38
N VAL A 240 -10.10 -4.61 -3.72
CA VAL A 240 -9.69 -4.03 -5.00
C VAL A 240 -8.54 -3.06 -4.73
N VAL A 241 -7.45 -3.18 -5.48
CA VAL A 241 -6.30 -2.28 -5.41
C VAL A 241 -6.16 -1.56 -6.75
N GLY A 242 -6.17 -0.23 -6.71
CA GLY A 242 -5.95 0.61 -7.89
C GLY A 242 -4.48 0.99 -8.07
N THR A 243 -4.13 1.42 -9.28
CA THR A 243 -2.88 2.14 -9.53
C THR A 243 -3.06 3.62 -9.27
N TYR A 244 -1.98 4.33 -9.01
CA TYR A 244 -1.99 5.77 -8.77
C TYR A 244 -1.02 6.48 -9.73
N ARG A 245 -1.23 7.76 -9.90
CA ARG A 245 -0.35 8.65 -10.62
C ARG A 245 0.07 9.80 -9.71
N MET A 246 1.35 10.00 -9.51
CA MET A 246 1.86 11.11 -8.74
C MET A 246 1.77 12.41 -9.54
N THR A 247 1.25 13.45 -8.89
CA THR A 247 1.12 14.79 -9.48
C THR A 247 1.60 15.87 -8.51
N ASP A 248 1.94 17.04 -9.04
CA ASP A 248 2.03 18.26 -8.26
C ASP A 248 0.63 18.85 -7.98
N PHE A 249 0.56 19.98 -7.27
CA PHE A 249 -0.70 20.66 -6.96
C PHE A 249 -1.41 21.26 -8.20
N ASP A 250 -0.71 21.38 -9.33
CA ASP A 250 -1.27 21.78 -10.62
C ASP A 250 -1.76 20.57 -11.44
N MET A 251 -1.79 19.38 -10.83
CA MET A 251 -2.16 18.09 -11.45
C MET A 251 -1.23 17.67 -12.61
N ARG A 252 -0.01 18.22 -12.66
CA ARG A 252 1.01 17.78 -13.62
C ARG A 252 1.67 16.52 -13.10
N THR A 253 1.75 15.51 -13.95
CA THR A 253 2.43 14.27 -13.61
C THR A 253 3.89 14.52 -13.27
N ILE A 254 4.34 14.02 -12.12
CA ILE A 254 5.73 14.02 -11.71
C ILE A 254 6.34 12.62 -11.85
N PRO A 255 7.66 12.49 -12.16
CA PRO A 255 8.29 11.19 -12.26
C PRO A 255 8.23 10.41 -10.92
N PRO A 256 8.07 9.08 -10.97
CA PRO A 256 7.90 8.28 -12.18
C PRO A 256 6.43 8.25 -12.64
N GLY A 257 6.02 9.18 -13.48
CA GLY A 257 4.66 9.14 -14.01
C GLY A 257 4.41 7.80 -14.72
N ILE A 258 3.47 7.02 -14.22
CA ILE A 258 2.98 5.79 -14.84
C ILE A 258 1.69 6.11 -15.60
#